data_320eb03587a865c0a6f20aac4165e683
#
_entry.id   320eb03587a865c0a6f20aac4165e683
#
_cell.length_a   1.000
_cell.length_b   1.000
_cell.length_c   1.000
_cell.angle_alpha   90.00
_cell.angle_beta   90.00
_cell.angle_gamma   90.00
#
_symmetry.space_group_name_H-M   'P 1'
#
loop_
_entity.id
_entity.type
_entity.pdbx_description
1 polymer ?
#
loop_
_entity_poly.entity_id
_entity_poly.type
_entity_poly.pdbx_seq_one_letter_code
_entity_poly.pdbx_strand_id
1 'polypeptide(L)'
;MAEVTLPTSEGSTENYTLGDPKAFEVANPETILRIAYSAAHVVANPLHDGNPSLDTAIDWDTTIEYRRYLWSLGLGVAEAMDTAQRSMGVDWKNSLELIKRSINAAQDFEKNNGVTLLASGGGTDQLEPGPDVTIEDVIAAYEEQC
;
A
#
# COMPACT_ATOMS: atom_id res chain seq x y z
N MET A 1 -3.43 -29.51 -9.70
CA MET A 1 -3.81 -28.68 -10.87
C MET A 1 -5.18 -28.09 -10.58
N ALA A 2 -5.37 -26.81 -10.79
CA ALA A 2 -6.68 -26.16 -10.61
C ALA A 2 -7.42 -26.16 -11.96
N GLU A 3 -8.76 -26.27 -11.91
CA GLU A 3 -9.63 -26.18 -13.07
C GLU A 3 -10.44 -24.89 -13.01
N VAL A 4 -10.60 -24.24 -14.15
CA VAL A 4 -11.46 -23.08 -14.33
C VAL A 4 -12.41 -23.30 -15.49
N THR A 5 -13.65 -22.86 -15.36
CA THR A 5 -14.62 -22.90 -16.45
C THR A 5 -14.58 -21.57 -17.18
N LEU A 6 -14.24 -21.62 -18.46
CA LEU A 6 -14.08 -20.44 -19.31
C LEU A 6 -15.20 -20.36 -20.35
N PRO A 7 -15.70 -19.15 -20.70
CA PRO A 7 -16.61 -18.98 -21.81
C PRO A 7 -15.87 -19.17 -23.14
N THR A 8 -16.52 -19.78 -24.13
CA THR A 8 -16.04 -19.91 -25.49
C THR A 8 -16.61 -18.82 -26.40
N SER A 9 -16.00 -18.61 -27.55
CA SER A 9 -16.50 -17.67 -28.57
C SER A 9 -17.87 -18.06 -29.13
N GLU A 10 -18.29 -19.31 -28.94
CA GLU A 10 -19.57 -19.87 -29.42
C GLU A 10 -20.68 -19.71 -28.38
N GLY A 11 -20.43 -19.08 -27.24
CA GLY A 11 -21.39 -18.88 -26.16
C GLY A 11 -21.61 -20.08 -25.26
N SER A 12 -20.80 -21.14 -25.41
CA SER A 12 -20.72 -22.28 -24.49
C SER A 12 -19.67 -22.06 -23.42
N THR A 13 -19.41 -23.02 -22.58
CA THR A 13 -18.32 -23.04 -21.61
C THR A 13 -17.44 -24.27 -21.81
N GLU A 14 -16.15 -24.13 -21.53
CA GLU A 14 -15.20 -25.23 -21.48
C GLU A 14 -14.45 -25.26 -20.16
N ASN A 15 -14.05 -26.43 -19.70
CA ASN A 15 -13.19 -26.59 -18.55
C ASN A 15 -11.73 -26.54 -19.00
N TYR A 16 -10.98 -25.60 -18.43
CA TYR A 16 -9.56 -25.45 -18.67
C TYR A 16 -8.78 -25.88 -17.43
N THR A 17 -7.87 -26.82 -17.60
CA THR A 17 -6.96 -27.24 -16.53
C THR A 17 -5.71 -26.39 -16.56
N LEU A 18 -5.44 -25.66 -15.48
CA LEU A 18 -4.22 -24.89 -15.34
C LEU A 18 -3.01 -25.83 -15.26
N GLY A 19 -1.89 -25.39 -15.87
CA GLY A 19 -0.61 -26.08 -15.70
C GLY A 19 -0.10 -26.01 -14.25
N ASP A 20 1.02 -26.66 -14.00
CA ASP A 20 1.69 -26.55 -12.70
C ASP A 20 2.11 -25.11 -12.41
N PRO A 21 1.98 -24.65 -11.16
CA PRO A 21 2.42 -23.32 -10.78
C PRO A 21 3.91 -23.15 -11.11
N LYS A 22 4.24 -22.04 -11.77
CA LYS A 22 5.64 -21.70 -11.99
C LYS A 22 6.27 -21.29 -10.67
N ALA A 23 7.30 -22.01 -10.25
CA ALA A 23 8.13 -21.58 -9.13
C ALA A 23 8.98 -20.38 -9.59
N PHE A 24 8.87 -19.26 -8.87
CA PHE A 24 9.75 -18.12 -9.01
C PHE A 24 10.76 -18.17 -7.87
N GLU A 25 12.04 -18.04 -8.21
CA GLU A 25 13.05 -17.85 -7.17
C GLU A 25 12.85 -16.47 -6.55
N VAL A 26 12.77 -16.44 -5.23
CA VAL A 26 12.78 -15.19 -4.47
C VAL A 26 14.20 -14.64 -4.54
N ALA A 27 14.36 -13.42 -5.05
CA ALA A 27 15.67 -12.79 -5.09
C ALA A 27 16.25 -12.66 -3.68
N ASN A 28 17.54 -12.99 -3.52
CA ASN A 28 18.21 -12.72 -2.24
C ASN A 28 18.33 -11.19 -2.06
N PRO A 29 17.76 -10.61 -1.01
CA PRO A 29 17.84 -9.16 -0.74
C PRO A 29 19.28 -8.63 -0.77
N GLU A 30 20.25 -9.42 -0.33
CA GLU A 30 21.67 -9.04 -0.32
C GLU A 30 22.28 -8.87 -1.72
N THR A 31 21.64 -9.42 -2.76
CA THR A 31 22.11 -9.31 -4.14
C THR A 31 21.46 -8.16 -4.91
N ILE A 32 20.53 -7.44 -4.30
CA ILE A 32 19.89 -6.28 -4.92
C ILE A 32 20.88 -5.11 -4.91
N LEU A 33 21.40 -4.79 -6.10
CA LEU A 33 22.42 -3.75 -6.27
C LEU A 33 21.86 -2.31 -6.28
N ARG A 34 20.55 -2.15 -6.25
CA ARG A 34 19.87 -0.85 -6.31
C ARG A 34 18.79 -0.74 -5.24
N ILE A 35 18.67 0.44 -4.67
CA ILE A 35 17.54 0.77 -3.81
C ILE A 35 16.30 0.93 -4.70
N ALA A 36 15.26 0.17 -4.42
CA ALA A 36 13.98 0.26 -5.10
C ALA A 36 12.86 0.39 -4.07
N TYR A 37 11.95 1.34 -4.28
CA TYR A 37 10.76 1.52 -3.47
C TYR A 37 9.56 0.93 -4.19
N SER A 38 8.79 0.13 -3.47
CA SER A 38 7.49 -0.34 -3.92
C SER A 38 6.42 0.69 -3.58
N ALA A 39 5.63 1.09 -4.57
CA ALA A 39 4.43 1.88 -4.34
C ALA A 39 3.33 0.95 -3.80
N ALA A 40 3.24 0.85 -2.48
CA ALA A 40 2.37 -0.11 -1.81
C ALA A 40 0.92 0.41 -1.71
N HIS A 41 -0.04 -0.40 -2.16
CA HIS A 41 -1.47 -0.14 -1.95
C HIS A 41 -1.92 -0.53 -0.54
N VAL A 42 -3.12 -0.12 -0.15
CA VAL A 42 -3.82 -0.61 1.04
C VAL A 42 -4.70 -1.80 0.67
N VAL A 43 -4.99 -2.64 1.65
CA VAL A 43 -5.94 -3.75 1.50
C VAL A 43 -7.27 -3.31 2.07
N ALA A 44 -8.32 -3.37 1.26
CA ALA A 44 -9.66 -3.04 1.71
C ALA A 44 -10.24 -4.17 2.58
N ASN A 45 -11.06 -3.80 3.57
CA ASN A 45 -11.87 -4.75 4.32
C ASN A 45 -13.20 -4.96 3.58
N PRO A 46 -13.39 -6.07 2.85
CA PRO A 46 -14.60 -6.30 2.05
C PRO A 46 -15.83 -6.64 2.91
N LEU A 47 -15.64 -6.92 4.19
CA LEU A 47 -16.71 -7.28 5.13
C LEU A 47 -17.13 -6.08 5.99
N HIS A 48 -16.62 -4.89 5.72
CA HIS A 48 -17.02 -3.68 6.43
C HIS A 48 -18.48 -3.34 6.11
N ASP A 49 -19.27 -3.12 7.17
CA ASP A 49 -20.66 -2.69 7.05
C ASP A 49 -20.72 -1.16 6.91
N GLY A 50 -20.57 -0.68 5.70
CA GLY A 50 -20.54 0.74 5.37
C GLY A 50 -20.76 1.00 3.89
N ASN A 51 -20.79 2.27 3.51
CA ASN A 51 -20.89 2.68 2.12
C ASN A 51 -19.48 2.74 1.49
N PRO A 52 -19.13 1.84 0.57
CA PRO A 52 -17.79 1.79 -0.02
C PRO A 52 -17.40 3.04 -0.82
N SER A 53 -18.36 3.92 -1.12
CA SER A 53 -18.09 5.19 -1.82
C SER A 53 -17.80 6.35 -0.86
N LEU A 54 -18.11 6.20 0.44
CA LEU A 54 -18.01 7.26 1.43
C LEU A 54 -17.10 6.87 2.61
N ASP A 55 -17.04 5.58 2.93
CA ASP A 55 -16.36 5.09 4.12
C ASP A 55 -15.04 4.42 3.74
N THR A 56 -13.96 4.90 4.30
CA THR A 56 -12.65 4.24 4.18
C THR A 56 -12.60 3.03 5.11
N ALA A 57 -12.51 1.84 4.53
CA ALA A 57 -12.43 0.59 5.27
C ALA A 57 -11.14 -0.16 4.92
N ILE A 58 -10.11 0.00 5.74
CA ILE A 58 -8.80 -0.62 5.57
C ILE A 58 -8.70 -1.85 6.47
N ASP A 59 -8.30 -2.98 5.89
CA ASP A 59 -7.79 -4.11 6.63
C ASP A 59 -6.33 -3.80 7.05
N TRP A 60 -6.19 -3.29 8.27
CA TRP A 60 -4.92 -2.82 8.79
C TRP A 60 -3.89 -3.92 8.92
N ASP A 61 -4.30 -5.09 9.38
CA ASP A 61 -3.38 -6.20 9.63
C ASP A 61 -2.81 -6.73 8.32
N THR A 62 -3.66 -7.01 7.34
CA THR A 62 -3.22 -7.44 6.01
C THR A 62 -2.43 -6.36 5.29
N THR A 63 -2.80 -5.08 5.46
CA THR A 63 -2.07 -3.95 4.90
C THR A 63 -0.64 -3.88 5.43
N ILE A 64 -0.44 -4.08 6.73
CA ILE A 64 0.89 -4.04 7.35
C ILE A 64 1.70 -5.31 7.03
N GLU A 65 1.07 -6.48 6.99
CA GLU A 65 1.74 -7.72 6.56
C GLU A 65 2.25 -7.63 5.12
N TYR A 66 1.52 -6.92 4.25
CA TYR A 66 1.98 -6.66 2.88
C TYR A 66 3.27 -5.81 2.87
N ARG A 67 3.42 -4.81 3.77
CA ARG A 67 4.67 -4.04 3.93
C ARG A 67 5.81 -4.93 4.40
N ARG A 68 5.56 -5.79 5.40
CA ARG A 68 6.55 -6.76 5.88
C ARG A 68 7.03 -7.70 4.78
N TYR A 69 6.11 -8.16 3.93
CA TYR A 69 6.44 -8.96 2.77
C TYR A 69 7.36 -8.21 1.80
N LEU A 70 7.07 -6.95 1.47
CA LEU A 70 7.91 -6.14 0.59
C LEU A 70 9.32 -5.94 1.16
N TRP A 71 9.44 -5.66 2.46
CA TRP A 71 10.74 -5.56 3.12
C TRP A 71 11.49 -6.90 3.11
N SER A 72 10.81 -8.01 3.26
CA SER A 72 11.45 -9.34 3.18
C SER A 72 12.05 -9.64 1.79
N LEU A 73 11.57 -8.97 0.75
CA LEU A 73 12.14 -9.02 -0.60
C LEU A 73 13.27 -8.01 -0.81
N GLY A 74 13.63 -7.22 0.20
CA GLY A 74 14.65 -6.16 0.10
C GLY A 74 14.17 -4.88 -0.58
N LEU A 75 12.85 -4.70 -0.72
CA LEU A 75 12.27 -3.49 -1.28
C LEU A 75 12.02 -2.47 -0.18
N GLY A 76 12.20 -1.18 -0.48
CA GLY A 76 11.63 -0.09 0.29
C GLY A 76 10.13 0.03 0.05
N VAL A 77 9.44 0.76 0.93
CA VAL A 77 8.02 1.07 0.78
C VAL A 77 7.85 2.58 0.63
N ALA A 78 7.22 3.01 -0.45
CA ALA A 78 6.70 4.37 -0.62
C ALA A 78 5.29 4.41 -0.01
N GLU A 79 5.21 4.97 1.23
CA GLU A 79 4.03 4.87 2.06
C GLU A 79 3.09 6.05 1.84
N ALA A 80 1.78 5.75 1.92
CA ALA A 80 0.70 6.70 1.82
C ALA A 80 0.85 7.65 0.59
N MET A 81 1.18 7.06 -0.54
CA MET A 81 1.26 7.74 -1.85
C MET A 81 0.02 7.42 -2.69
N ASP A 82 0.04 7.80 -3.96
CA ASP A 82 -1.08 7.62 -4.91
C ASP A 82 -1.61 6.18 -4.94
N THR A 83 -0.71 5.19 -4.91
CA THR A 83 -1.09 3.78 -4.94
C THR A 83 -1.83 3.34 -3.68
N ALA A 84 -1.59 3.99 -2.54
CA ALA A 84 -2.37 3.81 -1.32
C ALA A 84 -3.69 4.57 -1.34
N GLN A 85 -4.04 5.22 -2.45
CA GLN A 85 -5.26 6.00 -2.63
C GLN A 85 -5.34 7.24 -1.71
N ARG A 86 -4.19 7.80 -1.31
CA ARG A 86 -4.15 9.05 -0.55
C ARG A 86 -4.86 10.15 -1.33
N SER A 87 -5.77 10.86 -0.68
CA SER A 87 -6.67 11.88 -1.27
C SER A 87 -7.60 11.36 -2.38
N MET A 88 -7.66 10.04 -2.61
CA MET A 88 -8.52 9.41 -3.61
C MET A 88 -9.38 8.28 -3.02
N GLY A 89 -9.71 8.35 -1.74
CA GLY A 89 -10.45 7.34 -0.99
C GLY A 89 -9.87 7.07 0.40
N VAL A 90 -8.58 7.31 0.59
CA VAL A 90 -7.93 7.32 1.90
C VAL A 90 -7.68 8.78 2.28
N ASP A 91 -8.43 9.27 3.26
CA ASP A 91 -8.30 10.63 3.77
C ASP A 91 -6.99 10.85 4.53
N TRP A 92 -6.70 12.11 4.90
CA TRP A 92 -5.49 12.45 5.63
C TRP A 92 -5.39 11.73 6.98
N LYS A 93 -6.47 11.59 7.71
CA LYS A 93 -6.49 10.90 9.00
C LYS A 93 -6.07 9.43 8.88
N ASN A 94 -6.61 8.71 7.89
CA ASN A 94 -6.25 7.33 7.62
C ASN A 94 -4.85 7.21 7.01
N SER A 95 -4.44 8.18 6.18
CA SER A 95 -3.06 8.24 5.66
C SER A 95 -2.03 8.41 6.77
N LEU A 96 -2.29 9.30 7.75
CA LEU A 96 -1.44 9.51 8.92
C LEU A 96 -1.36 8.25 9.80
N GLU A 97 -2.49 7.57 10.00
CA GLU A 97 -2.53 6.31 10.74
C GLU A 97 -1.73 5.22 10.01
N LEU A 98 -1.83 5.14 8.68
CA LEU A 98 -1.06 4.22 7.86
C LEU A 98 0.45 4.47 8.00
N ILE A 99 0.88 5.72 7.92
CA ILE A 99 2.28 6.11 8.11
C ILE A 99 2.78 5.67 9.49
N LYS A 100 2.03 5.97 10.56
CA LYS A 100 2.39 5.60 11.94
C LYS A 100 2.51 4.09 12.12
N ARG A 101 1.56 3.32 11.61
CA ARG A 101 1.59 1.85 11.67
C ARG A 101 2.76 1.28 10.90
N SER A 102 3.05 1.82 9.73
CA SER A 102 4.17 1.38 8.91
C SER A 102 5.51 1.69 9.55
N ILE A 103 5.69 2.86 10.18
CA ILE A 103 6.90 3.19 10.96
C ILE A 103 7.09 2.19 12.10
N ASN A 104 6.05 1.93 12.90
CA ASN A 104 6.13 0.98 14.00
C ASN A 104 6.47 -0.43 13.50
N ALA A 105 5.83 -0.87 12.43
CA ALA A 105 6.09 -2.18 11.83
C ALA A 105 7.50 -2.29 11.25
N ALA A 106 8.04 -1.21 10.65
CA ALA A 106 9.41 -1.15 10.16
C ALA A 106 10.41 -1.31 11.31
N GLN A 107 10.24 -0.55 12.38
CA GLN A 107 11.08 -0.64 13.59
C GLN A 107 11.07 -2.04 14.21
N ASP A 108 9.91 -2.72 14.22
CA ASP A 108 9.81 -4.09 14.73
C ASP A 108 10.47 -5.10 13.78
N PHE A 109 10.32 -4.92 12.48
CA PHE A 109 10.94 -5.77 11.47
C PHE A 109 12.48 -5.66 11.52
N GLU A 110 13.01 -4.46 11.69
CA GLU A 110 14.45 -4.19 11.77
C GLU A 110 15.15 -4.87 12.93
N LYS A 111 14.47 -5.15 14.03
CA LYS A 111 15.05 -5.84 15.18
C LYS A 111 15.61 -7.22 14.84
N ASN A 112 15.09 -7.86 13.79
CA ASN A 112 15.44 -9.23 13.43
C ASN A 112 15.96 -9.39 11.98
N ASN A 113 15.75 -8.41 11.11
CA ASN A 113 15.91 -8.57 9.66
C ASN A 113 16.80 -7.50 8.99
N GLY A 114 17.40 -6.60 9.77
CA GLY A 114 18.22 -5.51 9.21
C GLY A 114 17.38 -4.27 8.81
N VAL A 115 18.03 -3.28 8.20
CA VAL A 115 17.45 -1.98 7.90
C VAL A 115 16.33 -2.08 6.88
N THR A 116 15.21 -1.42 7.15
CA THR A 116 14.13 -1.21 6.20
C THR A 116 14.22 0.19 5.58
N LEU A 117 13.61 0.35 4.41
CA LEU A 117 13.46 1.63 3.76
C LEU A 117 11.97 2.00 3.70
N LEU A 118 11.64 3.12 4.31
CA LEU A 118 10.29 3.66 4.33
C LEU A 118 10.36 5.15 4.00
N ALA A 119 9.58 5.60 3.04
CA ALA A 119 9.48 6.99 2.66
C ALA A 119 8.01 7.38 2.48
N SER A 120 7.60 8.50 3.07
CA SER A 120 6.28 9.08 2.87
C SER A 120 6.41 10.42 2.16
N GLY A 121 5.48 10.72 1.25
CA GLY A 121 5.38 12.03 0.63
C GLY A 121 4.79 13.05 1.59
N GLY A 122 5.38 14.24 1.68
CA GLY A 122 4.78 15.41 2.31
C GLY A 122 3.83 16.13 1.34
N GLY A 123 2.78 16.74 1.87
CA GLY A 123 1.79 17.47 1.09
C GLY A 123 0.94 18.40 1.96
N THR A 124 -0.20 18.80 1.44
CA THR A 124 -1.14 19.72 2.09
C THR A 124 -2.56 19.15 2.10
N ASP A 125 -2.71 17.83 2.20
CA ASP A 125 -4.00 17.14 2.05
C ASP A 125 -5.03 17.56 3.11
N GLN A 126 -4.57 17.98 4.27
CA GLN A 126 -5.43 18.47 5.36
C GLN A 126 -5.88 19.92 5.18
N LEU A 127 -5.29 20.64 4.21
CA LEU A 127 -5.61 22.04 3.95
C LEU A 127 -6.67 22.12 2.85
N GLU A 128 -7.83 22.63 3.20
CA GLU A 128 -8.88 22.88 2.21
C GLU A 128 -8.47 24.01 1.23
N PRO A 129 -8.49 23.76 -0.07
CA PRO A 129 -8.12 24.78 -1.04
C PRO A 129 -9.13 25.93 -1.05
N GLY A 130 -8.61 27.17 -1.02
CA GLY A 130 -9.47 28.36 -1.03
C GLY A 130 -8.69 29.64 -1.33
N PRO A 131 -9.38 30.73 -1.69
CA PRO A 131 -8.73 32.00 -2.03
C PRO A 131 -8.05 32.68 -0.81
N ASP A 132 -8.43 32.29 0.40
CA ASP A 132 -7.91 32.86 1.66
C ASP A 132 -6.72 32.08 2.21
N VAL A 133 -6.31 30.98 1.55
CA VAL A 133 -5.15 30.18 1.98
C VAL A 133 -3.87 31.00 1.84
N THR A 134 -3.13 31.09 2.94
CA THR A 134 -1.89 31.84 3.02
C THR A 134 -0.66 30.92 2.87
N ILE A 135 0.51 31.50 2.69
CA ILE A 135 1.78 30.74 2.70
C ILE A 135 2.03 30.13 4.07
N GLU A 136 1.66 30.82 5.14
CA GLU A 136 1.77 30.36 6.51
C GLU A 136 0.94 29.11 6.75
N ASP A 137 -0.27 29.01 6.19
CA ASP A 137 -1.13 27.82 6.26
C ASP A 137 -0.47 26.64 5.53
N VAL A 138 0.12 26.88 4.37
CA VAL A 138 0.84 25.85 3.61
C VAL A 138 2.06 25.35 4.38
N ILE A 139 2.85 26.27 4.99
CA ILE A 139 4.01 25.89 5.83
C ILE A 139 3.54 25.03 7.01
N ALA A 140 2.50 25.46 7.72
CA ALA A 140 1.96 24.71 8.86
C ALA A 140 1.49 23.31 8.45
N ALA A 141 0.86 23.18 7.27
CA ALA A 141 0.42 21.89 6.75
C ALA A 141 1.61 20.95 6.45
N TYR A 142 2.70 21.46 5.89
CA TYR A 142 3.92 20.67 5.71
C TYR A 142 4.61 20.31 7.02
N GLU A 143 4.64 21.22 7.98
CA GLU A 143 5.24 20.97 9.31
C GLU A 143 4.50 19.87 10.07
N GLU A 144 3.17 19.75 9.87
CA GLU A 144 2.40 18.65 10.46
C GLU A 144 2.78 17.29 9.84
N GLN A 145 3.18 17.25 8.58
CA GLN A 145 3.47 16.02 7.83
C GLN A 145 4.94 15.58 7.92
N CYS A 146 5.85 16.44 8.36
CA CYS A 146 7.29 16.17 8.44
C CYS A 146 7.76 15.97 9.88
#